data_14df66300e78f8c2c87712121bd8b3c4
#
_entry.id   14df66300e78f8c2c87712121bd8b3c4
#
_cell.length_a   1.000
_cell.length_b   1.000
_cell.length_c   1.000
_cell.angle_alpha   90.00
_cell.angle_beta   90.00
_cell.angle_gamma   90.00
#
_symmetry.space_group_name_H-M   'P 1'
#
loop_
_entity.id
_entity.type
_entity.pdbx_description
1 polymer ?
#
loop_
_entity_poly.entity_id
_entity_poly.type
_entity_poly.pdbx_seq_one_letter_code
_entity_poly.pdbx_strand_id
1 'polypeptide(L)'
;LRLFVAIEIGDIIKKRFRECQERLKEADGGIKWVDVGNIHITLKFLGYVEERHLSQVKDIINKSVQAIKPFSLRFKGIGGFPKFQRPMVVFIMAEEAASASGGPDDKKTSYLTTINSRLEEGFQALGIEKEDRPYEAHLTLGRVKSPHNVERLVRLMEEYREEPFGEELVSRVLLMHSQLTPQGPIYTRLEEFPLNTKEGE
;
A
#
# COMPACT_ATOMS: atom_id res chain seq x y z
N LEU A 1 -7.16 18.86 5.40
CA LEU A 1 -7.45 17.42 5.40
C LEU A 1 -6.15 16.62 5.39
N ARG A 2 -6.06 15.54 6.17
CA ARG A 2 -4.91 14.63 6.09
C ARG A 2 -5.18 13.57 5.02
N LEU A 3 -4.41 13.60 3.92
CA LEU A 3 -4.70 12.83 2.72
C LEU A 3 -3.59 11.81 2.38
N PHE A 4 -3.99 10.77 1.65
CA PHE A 4 -3.07 9.82 1.02
C PHE A 4 -3.72 9.19 -0.21
N VAL A 5 -2.89 8.70 -1.12
CA VAL A 5 -3.29 7.98 -2.32
C VAL A 5 -3.05 6.49 -2.10
N ALA A 6 -4.03 5.65 -2.42
CA ALA A 6 -3.98 4.23 -2.09
C ALA A 6 -4.65 3.32 -3.13
N ILE A 7 -4.33 2.03 -3.04
CA ILE A 7 -5.06 0.93 -3.69
C ILE A 7 -5.82 0.18 -2.59
N GLU A 8 -7.12 0.01 -2.79
CA GLU A 8 -7.99 -0.79 -1.93
C GLU A 8 -7.72 -2.28 -2.12
N ILE A 9 -7.94 -3.05 -1.07
CA ILE A 9 -7.72 -4.50 -1.05
C ILE A 9 -9.06 -5.21 -0.89
N GLY A 10 -9.27 -6.26 -1.69
CA GLY A 10 -10.49 -7.07 -1.67
C GLY A 10 -10.56 -8.05 -0.50
N ASP A 11 -11.73 -8.64 -0.33
CA ASP A 11 -12.06 -9.46 0.84
C ASP A 11 -11.25 -10.76 0.93
N ILE A 12 -10.84 -11.32 -0.21
CA ILE A 12 -10.00 -12.53 -0.24
C ILE A 12 -8.67 -12.26 0.43
N ILE A 13 -7.99 -11.18 0.05
CA ILE A 13 -6.72 -10.78 0.66
C ILE A 13 -6.91 -10.35 2.11
N LYS A 14 -7.99 -9.62 2.42
CA LYS A 14 -8.34 -9.25 3.80
C LYS A 14 -8.52 -10.46 4.71
N LYS A 15 -9.11 -11.55 4.22
CA LYS A 15 -9.26 -12.80 4.97
C LYS A 15 -7.88 -13.41 5.27
N ARG A 16 -7.03 -13.57 4.26
CA ARG A 16 -5.67 -14.13 4.43
C ARG A 16 -4.81 -13.24 5.34
N PHE A 17 -4.93 -11.92 5.20
CA PHE A 17 -4.29 -10.95 6.08
C PHE A 17 -4.70 -11.16 7.55
N ARG A 18 -5.99 -11.33 7.82
CA ARG A 18 -6.51 -11.59 9.16
C ARG A 18 -5.96 -12.89 9.74
N GLU A 19 -6.01 -13.98 8.99
CA GLU A 19 -5.48 -15.30 9.40
C GLU A 19 -4.01 -15.20 9.80
N CYS A 20 -3.19 -14.56 8.98
CA CYS A 20 -1.79 -14.32 9.27
C CYS A 20 -1.61 -13.46 10.54
N GLN A 21 -2.35 -12.38 10.65
CA GLN A 21 -2.28 -11.47 11.79
C GLN A 21 -2.65 -12.18 13.11
N GLU A 22 -3.68 -13.02 13.10
CA GLU A 22 -4.06 -13.83 14.28
C GLU A 22 -2.93 -14.79 14.69
N ARG A 23 -2.28 -15.44 13.72
CA ARG A 23 -1.12 -16.29 14.01
C ARG A 23 0.03 -15.51 14.62
N LEU A 24 0.34 -14.33 14.09
CA LEU A 24 1.43 -13.50 14.61
C LEU A 24 1.12 -12.90 15.99
N LYS A 25 -0.14 -12.72 16.34
CA LYS A 25 -0.57 -12.28 17.70
C LYS A 25 -0.19 -13.27 18.78
N GLU A 26 0.00 -14.55 18.45
CA GLU A 26 0.48 -15.57 19.39
C GLU A 26 1.89 -15.27 19.92
N ALA A 27 2.63 -14.36 19.27
CA ALA A 27 3.91 -13.89 19.80
C ALA A 27 3.77 -13.19 21.15
N ASP A 28 2.58 -12.66 21.45
CA ASP A 28 2.29 -11.84 22.64
C ASP A 28 3.32 -10.69 22.80
N GLY A 29 3.61 -10.05 21.68
CA GLY A 29 4.56 -8.93 21.60
C GLY A 29 3.87 -7.58 21.69
N GLY A 30 4.64 -6.54 22.01
CA GLY A 30 4.16 -5.16 22.06
C GLY A 30 3.91 -4.59 20.66
N ILE A 31 2.91 -5.08 19.95
CA ILE A 31 2.61 -4.72 18.57
C ILE A 31 1.25 -4.02 18.49
N LYS A 32 1.23 -2.86 17.85
CA LYS A 32 -0.03 -2.23 17.44
C LYS A 32 -0.42 -2.76 16.06
N TRP A 33 -1.41 -3.65 16.04
CA TRP A 33 -1.93 -4.25 14.82
C TRP A 33 -2.79 -3.26 14.01
N VAL A 34 -2.73 -3.38 12.69
CA VAL A 34 -3.61 -2.63 11.78
C VAL A 34 -4.97 -3.30 11.75
N ASP A 35 -6.04 -2.51 11.82
CA ASP A 35 -7.39 -3.01 11.62
C ASP A 35 -7.56 -3.54 10.19
N VAL A 36 -8.15 -4.74 10.05
CA VAL A 36 -8.31 -5.39 8.74
C VAL A 36 -9.15 -4.55 7.78
N GLY A 37 -10.11 -3.77 8.31
CA GLY A 37 -10.89 -2.83 7.51
C GLY A 37 -10.07 -1.68 6.92
N ASN A 38 -8.91 -1.39 7.53
CA ASN A 38 -8.03 -0.27 7.17
C ASN A 38 -6.84 -0.70 6.30
N ILE A 39 -6.73 -1.98 5.89
CA ILE A 39 -5.61 -2.40 5.05
C ILE A 39 -5.73 -1.82 3.64
N HIS A 40 -4.61 -1.33 3.14
CA HIS A 40 -4.47 -0.77 1.79
C HIS A 40 -3.01 -0.75 1.40
N ILE A 41 -2.73 -0.65 0.11
CA ILE A 41 -1.40 -0.28 -0.37
C ILE A 41 -1.36 1.25 -0.47
N THR A 42 -0.47 1.89 0.27
CA THR A 42 -0.22 3.33 0.12
C THR A 42 0.65 3.57 -1.10
N LEU A 43 0.19 4.42 -2.01
CA LEU A 43 0.99 4.88 -3.15
C LEU A 43 1.77 6.15 -2.82
N LYS A 44 1.13 7.09 -2.07
CA LYS A 44 1.77 8.34 -1.63
C LYS A 44 1.03 8.93 -0.44
N PHE A 45 1.76 9.28 0.62
CA PHE A 45 1.25 10.13 1.68
C PHE A 45 1.35 11.61 1.28
N LEU A 46 0.25 12.36 1.43
CA LEU A 46 0.20 13.78 1.11
C LEU A 46 0.31 14.65 2.38
N GLY A 47 0.09 14.04 3.55
CA GLY A 47 0.04 14.79 4.80
C GLY A 47 -1.19 15.72 4.88
N TYR A 48 -1.02 16.89 5.51
CA TYR A 48 -2.07 17.88 5.62
C TYR A 48 -2.14 18.74 4.37
N VAL A 49 -3.29 18.70 3.68
CA VAL A 49 -3.60 19.47 2.48
C VAL A 49 -4.77 20.41 2.79
N GLU A 50 -4.67 21.67 2.42
CA GLU A 50 -5.76 22.62 2.53
C GLU A 50 -6.87 22.32 1.50
N GLU A 51 -8.13 22.53 1.87
CA GLU A 51 -9.28 22.19 1.01
C GLU A 51 -9.24 22.92 -0.33
N ARG A 52 -8.71 24.17 -0.38
CA ARG A 52 -8.55 24.91 -1.62
C ARG A 52 -7.65 24.23 -2.67
N HIS A 53 -6.77 23.30 -2.26
CA HIS A 53 -5.89 22.56 -3.16
C HIS A 53 -6.47 21.20 -3.58
N LEU A 54 -7.67 20.85 -3.10
CA LEU A 54 -8.25 19.52 -3.35
C LEU A 54 -8.47 19.24 -4.84
N SER A 55 -8.87 20.25 -5.61
CA SER A 55 -9.00 20.12 -7.09
C SER A 55 -7.66 19.78 -7.74
N GLN A 56 -6.59 20.48 -7.37
CA GLN A 56 -5.24 20.21 -7.90
C GLN A 56 -4.74 18.81 -7.52
N VAL A 57 -5.02 18.36 -6.28
CA VAL A 57 -4.71 17.00 -5.84
C VAL A 57 -5.39 15.97 -6.74
N LYS A 58 -6.68 16.14 -7.01
CA LYS A 58 -7.45 15.25 -7.89
C LYS A 58 -6.92 15.24 -9.32
N ASP A 59 -6.59 16.40 -9.86
CA ASP A 59 -6.01 16.53 -11.21
C ASP A 59 -4.67 15.81 -11.35
N ILE A 60 -3.80 15.90 -10.32
CA ILE A 60 -2.51 15.20 -10.29
C ILE A 60 -2.73 13.69 -10.28
N ILE A 61 -3.63 13.18 -9.43
CA ILE A 61 -3.90 11.74 -9.35
C ILE A 61 -4.45 11.25 -10.70
N ASN A 62 -5.43 11.95 -11.26
CA ASN A 62 -6.03 11.58 -12.54
C ASN A 62 -4.98 11.50 -13.65
N LYS A 63 -4.11 12.51 -13.78
CA LYS A 63 -3.01 12.51 -14.75
C LYS A 63 -2.01 11.36 -14.51
N SER A 64 -1.77 11.02 -13.25
CA SER A 64 -0.82 9.94 -12.89
C SER A 64 -1.30 8.56 -13.33
N VAL A 65 -2.61 8.34 -13.40
CA VAL A 65 -3.21 7.03 -13.73
C VAL A 65 -3.78 6.93 -15.15
N GLN A 66 -3.94 8.06 -15.85
CA GLN A 66 -4.70 8.17 -17.12
C GLN A 66 -4.28 7.17 -18.21
N ALA A 67 -3.00 6.81 -18.29
CA ALA A 67 -2.47 5.89 -19.31
C ALA A 67 -2.11 4.50 -18.72
N ILE A 68 -2.53 4.23 -17.50
CA ILE A 68 -2.24 2.96 -16.81
C ILE A 68 -3.40 2.00 -17.03
N LYS A 69 -3.11 0.81 -17.56
CA LYS A 69 -4.09 -0.27 -17.70
C LYS A 69 -4.29 -0.99 -16.35
N PRO A 70 -5.46 -1.63 -16.13
CA PRO A 70 -5.62 -2.54 -14.99
C PRO A 70 -4.51 -3.60 -14.98
N PHE A 71 -4.00 -3.91 -13.81
CA PHE A 71 -2.90 -4.86 -13.60
C PHE A 71 -3.13 -5.67 -12.32
N SER A 72 -2.53 -6.86 -12.26
CA SER A 72 -2.65 -7.73 -11.09
C SER A 72 -1.49 -7.53 -10.14
N LEU A 73 -1.79 -7.50 -8.84
CA LEU A 73 -0.83 -7.55 -7.76
C LEU A 73 -0.84 -8.94 -7.14
N ARG A 74 0.36 -9.48 -6.91
CA ARG A 74 0.58 -10.68 -6.13
C ARG A 74 1.06 -10.31 -4.74
N PHE A 75 0.45 -10.93 -3.75
CA PHE A 75 0.84 -10.79 -2.35
C PHE A 75 1.54 -12.07 -1.91
N LYS A 76 2.81 -11.95 -1.53
CA LYS A 76 3.63 -13.11 -1.16
C LYS A 76 4.69 -12.73 -0.14
N GLY A 77 4.73 -13.49 0.93
CA GLY A 77 5.75 -13.38 1.97
C GLY A 77 5.56 -12.21 2.92
N ILE A 78 6.19 -12.32 4.09
CA ILE A 78 6.23 -11.26 5.10
C ILE A 78 7.60 -10.60 5.10
N GLY A 79 7.60 -9.28 5.21
CA GLY A 79 8.75 -8.45 5.42
C GLY A 79 8.76 -7.77 6.78
N GLY A 80 9.93 -7.24 7.15
CA GLY A 80 10.11 -6.45 8.36
C GLY A 80 11.06 -5.29 8.12
N PHE A 81 10.62 -4.08 8.43
CA PHE A 81 11.45 -2.87 8.32
C PHE A 81 11.88 -2.38 9.71
N PRO A 82 13.12 -1.89 9.94
CA PRO A 82 14.23 -1.77 8.97
C PRO A 82 14.93 -3.09 8.62
N LYS A 83 14.76 -4.12 9.44
CA LYS A 83 15.33 -5.45 9.23
C LYS A 83 14.35 -6.52 9.70
N PHE A 84 14.31 -7.66 9.00
CA PHE A 84 13.45 -8.79 9.33
C PHE A 84 13.64 -9.27 10.77
N GLN A 85 14.89 -9.37 11.25
CA GLN A 85 15.24 -9.86 12.59
C GLN A 85 14.96 -8.86 13.72
N ARG A 86 14.75 -7.58 13.38
CA ARG A 86 14.40 -6.51 14.34
C ARG A 86 13.41 -5.55 13.70
N PRO A 87 12.20 -6.03 13.41
CA PRO A 87 11.21 -5.22 12.72
C PRO A 87 10.62 -4.14 13.65
N MET A 88 10.48 -2.94 13.14
CA MET A 88 9.61 -1.90 13.70
C MET A 88 8.25 -1.89 13.00
N VAL A 89 8.22 -2.37 11.75
CA VAL A 89 6.99 -2.56 10.96
C VAL A 89 7.02 -3.96 10.39
N VAL A 90 5.90 -4.67 10.49
CA VAL A 90 5.68 -5.99 9.88
C VAL A 90 4.64 -5.81 8.76
N PHE A 91 4.91 -6.39 7.60
CA PHE A 91 4.07 -6.20 6.42
C PHE A 91 4.08 -7.42 5.51
N ILE A 92 3.03 -7.56 4.69
CA ILE A 92 2.99 -8.48 3.56
C ILE A 92 3.53 -7.75 2.34
N MET A 93 4.44 -8.40 1.60
CA MET A 93 5.01 -7.86 0.37
C MET A 93 4.00 -7.95 -0.78
N ALA A 94 4.01 -6.93 -1.64
CA ALA A 94 3.20 -6.88 -2.84
C ALA A 94 4.08 -6.58 -4.05
N GLU A 95 3.86 -7.32 -5.13
CA GLU A 95 4.56 -7.11 -6.41
C GLU A 95 3.56 -7.23 -7.56
N GLU A 96 3.88 -6.65 -8.71
CA GLU A 96 3.08 -6.90 -9.90
C GLU A 96 3.23 -8.35 -10.33
N ALA A 97 2.08 -9.02 -10.55
CA ALA A 97 2.08 -10.32 -11.18
C ALA A 97 2.61 -10.15 -12.61
N ALA A 98 3.51 -11.03 -13.03
CA ALA A 98 4.01 -11.04 -14.40
C ALA A 98 2.81 -11.18 -15.35
N SER A 99 2.42 -10.08 -16.00
CA SER A 99 1.31 -10.10 -16.94
C SER A 99 1.74 -10.80 -18.22
N ALA A 100 0.83 -11.61 -18.78
CA ALA A 100 0.99 -12.27 -20.06
C ALA A 100 0.94 -11.28 -21.26
N SER A 101 0.79 -9.98 -21.02
CA SER A 101 0.68 -8.95 -22.05
C SER A 101 1.62 -7.79 -21.73
N GLY A 102 2.60 -7.59 -22.62
CA GLY A 102 3.63 -6.58 -22.51
C GLY A 102 3.09 -5.18 -22.21
N GLY A 103 3.77 -4.49 -21.29
CA GLY A 103 3.60 -3.07 -21.07
C GLY A 103 3.97 -2.25 -22.33
N PRO A 104 3.63 -0.95 -22.36
CA PRO A 104 3.79 -0.10 -23.55
C PRO A 104 5.24 0.16 -23.99
N ASP A 105 6.22 -0.33 -23.29
CA ASP A 105 7.64 -0.30 -23.68
C ASP A 105 8.34 -1.58 -23.24
N ASP A 106 9.20 -2.13 -24.10
CA ASP A 106 10.04 -3.33 -23.92
C ASP A 106 11.01 -3.28 -22.71
N LYS A 107 10.84 -2.36 -21.81
CA LYS A 107 11.53 -2.26 -20.52
C LYS A 107 10.53 -2.50 -19.40
N LYS A 108 10.76 -3.54 -18.62
CA LYS A 108 10.16 -3.96 -17.34
C LYS A 108 9.83 -2.81 -16.34
N THR A 109 9.06 -1.82 -16.74
CA THR A 109 8.67 -0.73 -15.85
C THR A 109 7.36 -1.12 -15.18
N SER A 110 7.41 -1.31 -13.88
CA SER A 110 6.26 -1.59 -13.03
C SER A 110 5.23 -0.45 -13.10
N TYR A 111 3.95 -0.77 -13.29
CA TYR A 111 2.86 0.20 -13.22
C TYR A 111 2.80 0.89 -11.86
N LEU A 112 3.04 0.15 -10.77
CA LEU A 112 3.11 0.72 -9.42
C LEU A 112 4.21 1.78 -9.32
N THR A 113 5.42 1.47 -9.79
CA THR A 113 6.54 2.40 -9.80
C THR A 113 6.23 3.62 -10.68
N THR A 114 5.60 3.39 -11.85
CA THR A 114 5.21 4.47 -12.75
C THR A 114 4.19 5.41 -12.10
N ILE A 115 3.15 4.86 -11.48
CA ILE A 115 2.13 5.67 -10.78
C ILE A 115 2.79 6.43 -9.63
N ASN A 116 3.59 5.76 -8.80
CA ASN A 116 4.28 6.40 -7.67
C ASN A 116 5.18 7.55 -8.14
N SER A 117 6.03 7.33 -9.18
CA SER A 117 6.90 8.38 -9.70
C SER A 117 6.13 9.59 -10.22
N ARG A 118 5.01 9.37 -10.94
CA ARG A 118 4.15 10.47 -11.43
C ARG A 118 3.49 11.23 -10.30
N LEU A 119 3.04 10.52 -9.24
CA LEU A 119 2.50 11.14 -8.03
C LEU A 119 3.57 11.97 -7.33
N GLU A 120 4.78 11.42 -7.14
CA GLU A 120 5.91 12.13 -6.53
C GLU A 120 6.25 13.42 -7.27
N GLU A 121 6.33 13.38 -8.60
CA GLU A 121 6.61 14.54 -9.45
C GLU A 121 5.48 15.56 -9.40
N GLY A 122 4.23 15.09 -9.55
CA GLY A 122 3.07 15.97 -9.54
C GLY A 122 2.87 16.69 -8.22
N PHE A 123 3.03 15.99 -7.10
CA PHE A 123 2.85 16.56 -5.78
C PHE A 123 4.02 17.44 -5.33
N GLN A 124 5.22 17.23 -5.87
CA GLN A 124 6.34 18.14 -5.62
C GLN A 124 6.02 19.58 -6.08
N ALA A 125 5.24 19.74 -7.16
CA ALA A 125 4.78 21.04 -7.63
C ALA A 125 3.83 21.75 -6.64
N LEU A 126 3.20 21.00 -5.72
CA LEU A 126 2.38 21.53 -4.61
C LEU A 126 3.18 21.69 -3.29
N GLY A 127 4.50 21.54 -3.32
CA GLY A 127 5.36 21.64 -2.14
C GLY A 127 5.31 20.39 -1.23
N ILE A 128 4.75 19.27 -1.69
CA ILE A 128 4.78 18.00 -0.96
C ILE A 128 6.10 17.30 -1.28
N GLU A 129 6.90 17.04 -0.26
CA GLU A 129 8.23 16.44 -0.42
C GLU A 129 8.17 15.04 -1.02
N LYS A 130 9.19 14.72 -1.84
CA LYS A 130 9.41 13.35 -2.33
C LYS A 130 9.87 12.46 -1.19
N GLU A 131 9.53 11.18 -1.29
CA GLU A 131 10.09 10.17 -0.40
C GLU A 131 11.52 9.81 -0.83
N ASP A 132 12.45 9.80 0.13
CA ASP A 132 13.88 9.52 -0.13
C ASP A 132 14.18 8.05 -0.48
N ARG A 133 13.23 7.16 -0.23
CA ARG A 133 13.40 5.71 -0.41
C ARG A 133 12.70 5.23 -1.67
N PRO A 134 13.27 4.23 -2.35
CA PRO A 134 12.57 3.54 -3.42
C PRO A 134 11.19 3.05 -2.95
N TYR A 135 10.20 3.18 -3.82
CA TYR A 135 8.86 2.71 -3.53
C TYR A 135 8.80 1.17 -3.47
N GLU A 136 8.31 0.64 -2.37
CA GLU A 136 8.06 -0.78 -2.16
C GLU A 136 6.61 -0.99 -1.75
N ALA A 137 5.82 -1.63 -2.61
CA ALA A 137 4.42 -1.91 -2.31
C ALA A 137 4.29 -2.95 -1.20
N HIS A 138 3.46 -2.64 -0.19
CA HIS A 138 3.27 -3.54 0.94
C HIS A 138 1.94 -3.29 1.66
N LEU A 139 1.46 -4.32 2.37
CA LEU A 139 0.33 -4.23 3.30
C LEU A 139 0.84 -4.28 4.74
N THR A 140 0.74 -3.19 5.47
CA THR A 140 1.19 -3.16 6.87
C THR A 140 0.30 -4.02 7.75
N LEU A 141 0.88 -5.05 8.40
CA LEU A 141 0.23 -5.90 9.40
C LEU A 141 0.19 -5.25 10.78
N GLY A 142 1.30 -4.63 11.18
CA GLY A 142 1.42 -4.02 12.50
C GLY A 142 2.72 -3.24 12.69
N ARG A 143 2.77 -2.48 13.78
CA ARG A 143 3.93 -1.68 14.20
C ARG A 143 4.38 -2.12 15.58
N VAL A 144 5.63 -2.56 15.68
CA VAL A 144 6.24 -2.96 16.95
C VAL A 144 6.45 -1.71 17.81
N LYS A 145 5.91 -1.72 19.01
CA LYS A 145 5.96 -0.61 19.98
C LYS A 145 6.93 -0.86 21.13
N SER A 146 7.25 -2.13 21.39
CA SER A 146 8.23 -2.52 22.39
C SER A 146 9.03 -3.73 21.91
N PRO A 147 10.24 -3.95 22.40
CA PRO A 147 11.05 -5.13 22.03
C PRO A 147 10.57 -6.44 22.67
N HIS A 148 9.50 -6.41 23.47
CA HIS A 148 8.97 -7.59 24.14
C HIS A 148 8.60 -8.68 23.14
N ASN A 149 9.11 -9.89 23.33
CA ASN A 149 8.85 -11.08 22.52
C ASN A 149 9.14 -10.94 21.00
N VAL A 150 10.00 -9.99 20.60
CA VAL A 150 10.35 -9.79 19.17
C VAL A 150 10.96 -11.04 18.55
N GLU A 151 11.76 -11.80 19.27
CA GLU A 151 12.33 -13.06 18.77
C GLU A 151 11.25 -14.11 18.47
N ARG A 152 10.21 -14.18 19.32
CA ARG A 152 9.07 -15.07 19.07
C ARG A 152 8.27 -14.60 17.87
N LEU A 153 8.07 -13.30 17.72
CA LEU A 153 7.44 -12.71 16.53
C LEU A 153 8.21 -13.10 15.27
N VAL A 154 9.53 -12.92 15.24
CA VAL A 154 10.38 -13.24 14.09
C VAL A 154 10.29 -14.73 13.73
N ARG A 155 10.27 -15.64 14.71
CA ARG A 155 10.05 -17.07 14.43
C ARG A 155 8.71 -17.35 13.75
N LEU A 156 7.65 -16.69 14.19
CA LEU A 156 6.34 -16.83 13.54
C LEU A 156 6.31 -16.18 12.14
N MET A 157 7.00 -15.06 11.96
CA MET A 157 7.15 -14.43 10.64
C MET A 157 7.86 -15.34 9.63
N GLU A 158 8.84 -16.16 10.07
CA GLU A 158 9.53 -17.11 9.18
C GLU A 158 8.59 -18.16 8.57
N GLU A 159 7.50 -18.53 9.28
CA GLU A 159 6.48 -19.45 8.74
C GLU A 159 5.80 -18.89 7.48
N TYR A 160 5.78 -17.55 7.34
CA TYR A 160 5.14 -16.83 6.23
C TYR A 160 6.12 -16.21 5.24
N ARG A 161 7.41 -16.54 5.32
CA ARG A 161 8.43 -15.86 4.50
C ARG A 161 8.20 -15.97 3.00
N GLU A 162 7.65 -17.09 2.56
CA GLU A 162 7.33 -17.37 1.15
C GLU A 162 5.84 -17.70 0.94
N GLU A 163 5.01 -17.51 1.97
CA GLU A 163 3.59 -17.85 1.91
C GLU A 163 2.85 -16.98 0.87
N PRO A 164 2.10 -17.59 -0.06
CA PRO A 164 1.25 -16.87 -0.98
C PRO A 164 -0.04 -16.42 -0.28
N PHE A 165 -0.35 -15.13 -0.34
CA PHE A 165 -1.60 -14.58 0.18
C PHE A 165 -2.68 -14.41 -0.88
N GLY A 166 -2.31 -14.43 -2.16
CA GLY A 166 -3.22 -14.34 -3.30
C GLY A 166 -2.87 -13.23 -4.27
N GLU A 167 -3.80 -12.97 -5.19
CA GLU A 167 -3.67 -11.93 -6.21
C GLU A 167 -4.91 -11.03 -6.21
N GLU A 168 -4.72 -9.77 -6.58
CA GLU A 168 -5.75 -8.73 -6.65
C GLU A 168 -5.65 -7.98 -7.97
N LEU A 169 -6.76 -7.80 -8.67
CA LEU A 169 -6.83 -6.94 -9.86
C LEU A 169 -6.98 -5.47 -9.42
N VAL A 170 -6.01 -4.66 -9.74
CA VAL A 170 -6.06 -3.21 -9.56
C VAL A 170 -6.72 -2.58 -10.78
N SER A 171 -7.90 -2.00 -10.59
CA SER A 171 -8.66 -1.30 -11.63
C SER A 171 -8.86 0.20 -11.34
N ARG A 172 -8.47 0.65 -10.15
CA ARG A 172 -8.61 2.05 -9.70
C ARG A 172 -7.62 2.39 -8.61
N VAL A 173 -7.38 3.67 -8.46
CA VAL A 173 -6.64 4.29 -7.36
C VAL A 173 -7.59 5.19 -6.58
N LEU A 174 -7.37 5.35 -5.29
CA LEU A 174 -8.25 6.07 -4.37
C LEU A 174 -7.53 7.27 -3.76
N LEU A 175 -8.25 8.39 -3.62
CA LEU A 175 -7.88 9.47 -2.71
C LEU A 175 -8.59 9.24 -1.39
N MET A 176 -7.82 9.13 -0.32
CA MET A 176 -8.30 8.80 1.03
C MET A 176 -8.04 9.95 2.00
N HIS A 177 -9.01 10.21 2.85
CA HIS A 177 -8.88 11.07 4.04
C HIS A 177 -8.63 10.22 5.28
N SER A 178 -7.64 10.62 6.08
CA SER A 178 -7.29 9.97 7.35
C SER A 178 -7.64 10.88 8.52
N GLN A 179 -8.66 10.52 9.28
CA GLN A 179 -8.99 11.17 10.55
C GLN A 179 -8.38 10.36 11.70
N LEU A 180 -7.46 11.00 12.45
CA LEU A 180 -6.85 10.35 13.61
C LEU A 180 -7.79 10.42 14.80
N THR A 181 -8.03 9.26 15.44
CA THR A 181 -8.78 9.16 16.69
C THR A 181 -7.95 8.42 17.75
N PRO A 182 -8.32 8.53 19.04
CA PRO A 182 -7.65 7.76 20.10
C PRO A 182 -7.69 6.24 19.88
N GLN A 183 -8.74 5.73 19.20
CA GLN A 183 -8.92 4.31 18.89
C GLN A 183 -8.11 3.87 17.65
N GLY A 184 -7.72 4.82 16.81
CA GLY A 184 -6.99 4.57 15.57
C GLY A 184 -7.44 5.48 14.44
N PRO A 185 -6.85 5.36 13.25
CA PRO A 185 -7.28 6.15 12.11
C PRO A 185 -8.62 5.65 11.56
N ILE A 186 -9.49 6.59 11.20
CA ILE A 186 -10.68 6.34 10.38
C ILE A 186 -10.34 6.82 8.98
N TYR A 187 -10.51 5.95 7.99
CA TYR A 187 -10.27 6.26 6.59
C TYR A 187 -11.58 6.44 5.84
N THR A 188 -11.69 7.56 5.13
CA THR A 188 -12.84 7.88 4.28
C THR A 188 -12.37 8.06 2.86
N ARG A 189 -12.99 7.36 1.93
CA ARG A 189 -12.76 7.53 0.49
C ARG A 189 -13.36 8.87 0.06
N LEU A 190 -12.53 9.74 -0.53
CA LEU A 190 -12.97 11.01 -1.10
C LEU A 190 -13.29 10.88 -2.59
N GLU A 191 -12.47 10.13 -3.34
CA GLU A 191 -12.66 9.95 -4.78
C GLU A 191 -11.98 8.67 -5.29
N GLU A 192 -12.49 8.14 -6.41
CA GLU A 192 -11.93 7.01 -7.15
C GLU A 192 -11.44 7.47 -8.52
N PHE A 193 -10.28 6.97 -8.93
CA PHE A 193 -9.65 7.25 -10.22
C PHE A 193 -9.49 5.92 -10.95
N PRO A 194 -10.38 5.61 -11.93
CA PRO A 194 -10.29 4.36 -12.67
C PRO A 194 -9.04 4.34 -13.54
N LEU A 195 -8.41 3.18 -13.65
CA LEU A 195 -7.37 2.92 -14.61
C LEU A 195 -7.98 2.80 -16.01
N ASN A 196 -7.16 3.07 -17.05
CA ASN A 196 -7.66 3.08 -18.41
C ASN A 196 -8.02 1.68 -18.91
N THR A 197 -9.32 1.39 -19.04
CA THR A 197 -9.84 0.14 -19.62
C THR A 197 -9.98 0.17 -21.14
N LYS A 198 -9.78 1.33 -21.78
CA LYS A 198 -9.89 1.40 -23.24
C LYS A 198 -8.68 0.71 -23.86
N GLU A 199 -8.92 -0.37 -24.60
CA GLU A 199 -7.98 -0.88 -25.59
C GLU A 199 -7.78 0.25 -26.61
N GLY A 200 -6.51 0.58 -26.90
CA GLY A 200 -6.22 1.65 -27.85
C GLY A 200 -6.89 1.37 -29.18
N GLU A 201 -7.68 2.31 -29.66
CA GLU A 201 -8.08 2.40 -31.06
C GLU A 201 -6.87 2.64 -31.95
#